data_d7fecaac3ef89eb4d4dea699bd7421c9
#
_entry.id   d7fecaac3ef89eb4d4dea699bd7421c9
#
_cell.length_a   1.000
_cell.length_b   1.000
_cell.length_c   1.000
_cell.angle_alpha   90.00
_cell.angle_beta   90.00
_cell.angle_gamma   90.00
#
_symmetry.space_group_name_H-M   'P 1'
#
loop_
_entity.id
_entity.type
_entity.pdbx_description
1 polymer ?
#
loop_
_entity_poly.entity_id
_entity_poly.type
_entity_poly.pdbx_seq_one_letter_code
_entity_poly.pdbx_strand_id
1 'polypeptide(L)'
;MNERRGESEGDAAGEGARTPCGEPPMITLRGFQEGDEPALRAVFESAIHGTARRDYSQLQVDTWAPRDHDPAAWALRVRGLAPFVALVDGTIAGYADLQPSGYVDHFYVSSTAGGQGVGGALMRRILAGAGELGLAELTSHVSLTAQPFFAHFGFEVVEHRVFDVRGVEMRNAAMRKTLR
;
A
#
# COMPACT_ATOMS: atom_id res chain seq x y z
N MET A 1 -10.83 -71.89 -37.19
CA MET A 1 -9.38 -71.80 -37.36
C MET A 1 -8.94 -70.44 -37.02
N ASN A 2 -8.20 -70.30 -35.97
CA ASN A 2 -7.38 -69.20 -35.41
C ASN A 2 -8.11 -67.96 -34.88
N GLU A 3 -8.24 -67.80 -33.57
CA GLU A 3 -7.32 -67.38 -32.50
C GLU A 3 -6.51 -66.08 -32.80
N ARG A 4 -6.75 -65.04 -31.98
CA ARG A 4 -5.82 -64.36 -31.04
C ARG A 4 -6.53 -63.15 -30.44
N ARG A 5 -6.78 -63.18 -29.15
CA ARG A 5 -6.06 -62.53 -28.06
C ARG A 5 -5.45 -61.15 -28.40
N GLY A 6 -5.86 -60.11 -27.77
CA GLY A 6 -5.28 -58.79 -27.71
C GLY A 6 -5.66 -58.11 -26.42
N GLU A 7 -4.68 -57.93 -25.58
CA GLU A 7 -4.63 -57.58 -24.20
C GLU A 7 -5.12 -56.17 -23.90
N SER A 8 -5.68 -56.02 -22.73
CA SER A 8 -5.99 -54.74 -22.06
C SER A 8 -4.69 -54.04 -21.67
N GLU A 9 -4.52 -52.79 -22.06
CA GLU A 9 -3.53 -51.94 -21.44
C GLU A 9 -4.21 -50.77 -20.72
N GLY A 10 -3.75 -50.63 -19.50
CA GLY A 10 -4.32 -49.82 -18.46
C GLY A 10 -4.32 -48.35 -18.73
N ASP A 11 -5.38 -47.75 -18.31
CA ASP A 11 -5.58 -46.30 -18.11
C ASP A 11 -4.69 -45.87 -16.93
N ALA A 12 -3.55 -45.32 -17.25
CA ALA A 12 -2.71 -44.62 -16.26
C ALA A 12 -3.30 -43.25 -16.02
N ALA A 13 -4.15 -43.14 -15.00
CA ALA A 13 -4.59 -41.88 -14.46
C ALA A 13 -3.38 -41.03 -14.09
N GLY A 14 -3.12 -39.99 -14.89
CA GLY A 14 -2.19 -38.92 -14.60
C GLY A 14 -2.63 -38.18 -13.35
N GLU A 15 -1.98 -38.50 -12.23
CA GLU A 15 -2.06 -37.78 -10.97
C GLU A 15 -1.53 -36.38 -11.18
N GLY A 16 -2.45 -35.43 -11.45
CA GLY A 16 -2.17 -34.04 -11.54
C GLY A 16 -1.58 -33.56 -10.23
N ALA A 17 -0.27 -33.33 -10.24
CA ALA A 17 0.45 -32.70 -9.13
C ALA A 17 -0.27 -31.39 -8.78
N ARG A 18 -1.02 -31.38 -7.68
CA ARG A 18 -1.53 -30.18 -7.05
C ARG A 18 -0.31 -29.40 -6.59
N THR A 19 -0.05 -28.25 -7.24
CA THR A 19 0.89 -27.27 -6.76
C THR A 19 0.50 -26.96 -5.30
N PRO A 20 1.42 -27.07 -4.32
CA PRO A 20 1.08 -26.74 -2.95
C PRO A 20 0.65 -25.26 -2.93
N CYS A 21 -0.54 -24.99 -2.37
CA CYS A 21 -0.96 -23.65 -2.03
C CYS A 21 0.13 -23.05 -1.17
N GLY A 22 0.88 -22.07 -1.71
CA GLY A 22 1.89 -21.34 -0.94
C GLY A 22 1.23 -20.79 0.33
N GLU A 23 1.93 -20.84 1.45
CA GLU A 23 1.49 -20.20 2.68
C GLU A 23 1.14 -18.74 2.39
N PRO A 24 0.13 -18.18 3.05
CA PRO A 24 -0.21 -16.77 2.86
C PRO A 24 1.01 -15.91 3.24
N PRO A 25 1.28 -14.82 2.49
CA PRO A 25 2.44 -13.98 2.75
C PRO A 25 2.43 -13.46 4.19
N MET A 26 3.57 -13.56 4.87
CA MET A 26 3.71 -13.11 6.25
C MET A 26 3.92 -11.59 6.28
N ILE A 27 2.91 -10.88 6.79
CA ILE A 27 3.00 -9.42 6.98
C ILE A 27 3.49 -9.13 8.40
N THR A 28 4.59 -8.39 8.50
CA THR A 28 5.10 -7.88 9.78
C THR A 28 5.12 -6.35 9.76
N LEU A 29 4.93 -5.74 10.93
CA LEU A 29 4.96 -4.29 11.12
C LEU A 29 6.06 -3.94 12.12
N ARG A 30 6.79 -2.86 11.83
CA ARG A 30 7.75 -2.26 12.75
C ARG A 30 7.79 -0.74 12.60
N GLY A 31 8.43 -0.06 13.52
CA GLY A 31 8.76 1.36 13.35
C GLY A 31 9.83 1.56 12.28
N PHE A 32 9.92 2.80 11.81
CA PHE A 32 11.00 3.25 10.92
C PHE A 32 12.37 3.01 11.56
N GLN A 33 13.32 2.63 10.74
CA GLN A 33 14.74 2.49 11.10
C GLN A 33 15.61 3.29 10.13
N GLU A 34 16.68 3.85 10.63
CA GLU A 34 17.65 4.53 9.77
C GLU A 34 18.22 3.55 8.73
N GLY A 35 18.23 3.99 7.47
CA GLY A 35 18.56 3.13 6.32
C GLY A 35 17.33 2.63 5.55
N ASP A 36 16.10 2.82 6.06
CA ASP A 36 14.87 2.48 5.32
C ASP A 36 14.56 3.48 4.20
N GLU A 37 15.12 4.69 4.24
CA GLU A 37 14.72 5.81 3.40
C GLU A 37 14.69 5.48 1.90
N PRO A 38 15.69 4.78 1.32
CA PRO A 38 15.65 4.41 -0.09
C PRO A 38 14.53 3.41 -0.41
N ALA A 39 14.28 2.44 0.47
CA ALA A 39 13.22 1.46 0.28
C ALA A 39 11.82 2.09 0.39
N LEU A 40 11.63 3.04 1.33
CA LEU A 40 10.38 3.80 1.44
C LEU A 40 10.18 4.71 0.22
N ARG A 41 11.25 5.25 -0.37
CA ARG A 41 11.16 5.99 -1.64
C ARG A 41 10.70 5.08 -2.77
N ALA A 42 11.24 3.89 -2.86
CA ALA A 42 10.84 2.91 -3.88
C ALA A 42 9.36 2.51 -3.73
N VAL A 43 8.86 2.33 -2.49
CA VAL A 43 7.42 2.09 -2.23
C VAL A 43 6.57 3.28 -2.67
N PHE A 44 6.98 4.50 -2.33
CA PHE A 44 6.29 5.73 -2.72
C PHE A 44 6.18 5.85 -4.25
N GLU A 45 7.28 5.68 -4.98
CA GLU A 45 7.30 5.71 -6.44
C GLU A 45 6.44 4.59 -7.04
N SER A 46 6.57 3.36 -6.51
CA SER A 46 5.77 2.22 -6.95
C SER A 46 4.26 2.45 -6.77
N ALA A 47 3.85 3.03 -5.64
CA ALA A 47 2.46 3.35 -5.36
C ALA A 47 1.91 4.39 -6.35
N ILE A 48 2.67 5.44 -6.64
CA ILE A 48 2.23 6.54 -7.49
C ILE A 48 2.27 6.12 -8.97
N HIS A 49 3.42 5.66 -9.47
CA HIS A 49 3.57 5.29 -10.88
C HIS A 49 2.86 3.96 -11.23
N GLY A 50 2.68 3.07 -10.28
CA GLY A 50 1.99 1.80 -10.49
C GLY A 50 0.48 1.88 -10.25
N THR A 51 0.07 2.36 -9.09
CA THR A 51 -1.33 2.30 -8.63
C THR A 51 -2.09 3.59 -8.91
N ALA A 52 -1.56 4.77 -8.57
CA ALA A 52 -2.29 6.03 -8.71
C ALA A 52 -2.51 6.45 -10.16
N ARG A 53 -1.69 5.96 -11.10
CA ARG A 53 -1.87 6.22 -12.54
C ARG A 53 -3.23 5.78 -13.12
N ARG A 54 -4.04 5.03 -12.35
CA ARG A 54 -5.40 4.69 -12.76
C ARG A 54 -6.33 5.91 -12.77
N ASP A 55 -6.06 6.88 -11.91
CA ASP A 55 -6.92 8.05 -11.67
C ASP A 55 -6.20 9.38 -11.92
N TYR A 56 -4.89 9.33 -12.21
CA TYR A 56 -4.03 10.48 -12.49
C TYR A 56 -3.32 10.31 -13.83
N SER A 57 -3.16 11.42 -14.57
CA SER A 57 -2.42 11.44 -15.83
C SER A 57 -0.91 11.18 -15.61
N GLN A 58 -0.20 10.84 -16.69
CA GLN A 58 1.26 10.65 -16.62
C GLN A 58 1.97 11.90 -16.09
N LEU A 59 1.58 13.10 -16.56
CA LEU A 59 2.14 14.36 -16.07
C LEU A 59 1.92 14.56 -14.57
N GLN A 60 0.74 14.21 -14.06
CA GLN A 60 0.43 14.30 -12.63
C GLN A 60 1.27 13.34 -11.78
N VAL A 61 1.42 12.07 -12.19
CA VAL A 61 2.24 11.11 -11.44
C VAL A 61 3.72 11.47 -11.48
N ASP A 62 4.25 11.97 -12.62
CA ASP A 62 5.63 12.41 -12.75
C ASP A 62 5.92 13.66 -11.89
N THR A 63 4.93 14.54 -11.77
CA THR A 63 5.01 15.72 -10.90
C THR A 63 4.95 15.36 -9.42
N TRP A 64 4.11 14.39 -9.06
CA TRP A 64 3.94 13.95 -7.68
C TRP A 64 5.15 13.16 -7.17
N ALA A 65 5.66 12.23 -7.97
CA ALA A 65 6.81 11.41 -7.64
C ALA A 65 7.91 11.55 -8.72
N PRO A 66 8.62 12.69 -8.78
CA PRO A 66 9.68 12.89 -9.76
C PRO A 66 10.83 11.90 -9.52
N ARG A 67 11.40 11.40 -10.62
CA ARG A 67 12.52 10.44 -10.56
C ARG A 67 13.84 11.10 -10.14
N ASP A 68 13.98 12.39 -10.40
CA ASP A 68 15.12 13.25 -10.05
C ASP A 68 14.96 13.92 -8.67
N HIS A 69 14.47 13.17 -7.68
CA HIS A 69 14.29 13.66 -6.32
C HIS A 69 15.63 13.89 -5.61
N ASP A 70 15.64 14.82 -4.64
CA ASP A 70 16.73 14.99 -3.68
C ASP A 70 16.67 13.92 -2.58
N PRO A 71 17.65 12.98 -2.53
CA PRO A 71 17.66 11.93 -1.52
C PRO A 71 17.80 12.46 -0.08
N ALA A 72 18.52 13.58 0.12
CA ALA A 72 18.71 14.16 1.44
C ALA A 72 17.41 14.80 1.97
N ALA A 73 16.70 15.55 1.11
CA ALA A 73 15.40 16.09 1.45
C ALA A 73 14.38 14.99 1.71
N TRP A 74 14.38 13.92 0.94
CA TRP A 74 13.55 12.74 1.18
C TRP A 74 13.83 12.09 2.54
N ALA A 75 15.12 11.83 2.83
CA ALA A 75 15.52 11.21 4.10
C ALA A 75 15.09 12.06 5.30
N LEU A 76 15.31 13.37 5.25
CA LEU A 76 14.88 14.30 6.30
C LEU A 76 13.36 14.24 6.53
N ARG A 77 12.58 14.24 5.45
CA ARG A 77 11.12 14.16 5.52
C ARG A 77 10.66 12.86 6.19
N VAL A 78 11.15 11.71 5.72
CA VAL A 78 10.70 10.40 6.21
C VAL A 78 11.12 10.19 7.68
N ARG A 79 12.33 10.64 8.07
CA ARG A 79 12.76 10.63 9.47
C ARG A 79 11.83 11.46 10.36
N GLY A 80 11.40 12.62 9.88
CA GLY A 80 10.46 13.48 10.60
C GLY A 80 9.07 12.86 10.76
N LEU A 81 8.63 12.06 9.81
CA LEU A 81 7.35 11.32 9.89
C LEU A 81 7.43 10.11 10.81
N ALA A 82 8.60 9.49 10.97
CA ALA A 82 8.83 8.28 11.77
C ALA A 82 7.76 7.19 11.54
N PRO A 83 7.54 6.74 10.28
CA PRO A 83 6.37 5.94 9.94
C PRO A 83 6.44 4.52 10.49
N PHE A 84 5.28 3.86 10.55
CA PHE A 84 5.19 2.40 10.62
C PHE A 84 5.55 1.82 9.26
N VAL A 85 6.35 0.78 9.24
CA VAL A 85 6.83 0.09 8.04
C VAL A 85 6.26 -1.31 8.01
N ALA A 86 5.64 -1.67 6.89
CA ALA A 86 5.10 -3.00 6.65
C ALA A 86 6.04 -3.80 5.74
N LEU A 87 6.34 -5.03 6.15
CA LEU A 87 7.14 -5.96 5.40
C LEU A 87 6.28 -7.17 4.98
N VAL A 88 6.49 -7.64 3.78
CA VAL A 88 5.96 -8.92 3.27
C VAL A 88 7.15 -9.86 3.08
N ASP A 89 7.16 -10.97 3.80
CA ASP A 89 8.27 -11.94 3.77
C ASP A 89 9.65 -11.30 3.94
N GLY A 90 9.74 -10.31 4.86
CA GLY A 90 10.96 -9.57 5.17
C GLY A 90 11.31 -8.41 4.22
N THR A 91 10.55 -8.21 3.14
CA THR A 91 10.76 -7.09 2.20
C THR A 91 9.80 -5.94 2.49
N ILE A 92 10.30 -4.71 2.56
CA ILE A 92 9.47 -3.51 2.77
C ILE A 92 8.48 -3.36 1.60
N ALA A 93 7.19 -3.37 1.92
CA ALA A 93 6.09 -3.36 0.97
C ALA A 93 5.11 -2.18 1.15
N GLY A 94 5.19 -1.47 2.26
CA GLY A 94 4.34 -0.32 2.53
C GLY A 94 4.78 0.44 3.77
N TYR A 95 4.26 1.65 3.92
CA TYR A 95 4.48 2.44 5.13
C TYR A 95 3.38 3.49 5.30
N ALA A 96 3.17 3.91 6.55
CA ALA A 96 2.23 4.98 6.89
C ALA A 96 2.65 5.66 8.18
N ASP A 97 2.40 6.96 8.32
CA ASP A 97 2.65 7.71 9.54
C ASP A 97 1.36 8.02 10.31
N LEU A 98 1.51 8.33 11.57
CA LEU A 98 0.47 8.89 12.43
C LEU A 98 1.07 10.02 13.26
N GLN A 99 0.64 11.24 12.98
CA GLN A 99 1.08 12.41 13.72
C GLN A 99 0.34 12.56 15.06
N PRO A 100 0.92 13.21 16.06
CA PRO A 100 0.25 13.45 17.35
C PRO A 100 -1.09 14.20 17.23
N SER A 101 -1.28 14.96 16.16
CA SER A 101 -2.53 15.66 15.85
C SER A 101 -3.64 14.75 15.30
N GLY A 102 -3.35 13.48 15.00
CA GLY A 102 -4.27 12.59 14.28
C GLY A 102 -4.19 12.73 12.76
N TYR A 103 -3.26 13.53 12.23
CA TYR A 103 -3.07 13.64 10.79
C TYR A 103 -2.22 12.48 10.28
N VAL A 104 -2.65 11.88 9.18
CA VAL A 104 -1.93 10.86 8.39
C VAL A 104 -1.47 11.51 7.11
N ASP A 105 -0.17 11.75 6.98
CA ASP A 105 0.42 12.44 5.83
C ASP A 105 0.82 11.47 4.73
N HIS A 106 1.53 10.40 5.09
CA HIS A 106 1.94 9.35 4.17
C HIS A 106 1.20 8.03 4.45
N PHE A 107 0.65 7.45 3.41
CA PHE A 107 0.06 6.11 3.42
C PHE A 107 0.28 5.49 2.04
N TYR A 108 1.30 4.65 1.91
CA TYR A 108 1.70 4.10 0.64
C TYR A 108 1.94 2.59 0.74
N VAL A 109 1.44 1.87 -0.26
CA VAL A 109 1.67 0.43 -0.45
C VAL A 109 2.22 0.23 -1.85
N SER A 110 3.30 -0.55 -1.97
CA SER A 110 3.87 -0.90 -3.27
C SER A 110 2.80 -1.50 -4.19
N SER A 111 2.82 -1.12 -5.46
CA SER A 111 1.89 -1.67 -6.46
C SER A 111 2.00 -3.19 -6.61
N THR A 112 3.18 -3.75 -6.32
CA THR A 112 3.43 -5.20 -6.36
C THR A 112 2.89 -5.96 -5.14
N ALA A 113 2.57 -5.24 -4.04
CA ALA A 113 1.99 -5.79 -2.82
C ALA A 113 0.48 -5.48 -2.69
N GLY A 114 -0.14 -4.96 -3.74
CA GLY A 114 -1.57 -4.71 -3.79
C GLY A 114 -2.40 -5.99 -3.57
N GLY A 115 -3.48 -5.89 -2.78
CA GLY A 115 -4.36 -7.04 -2.51
C GLY A 115 -3.84 -8.05 -1.49
N GLN A 116 -2.61 -7.93 -0.99
CA GLN A 116 -2.02 -8.85 -0.01
C GLN A 116 -2.33 -8.50 1.46
N GLY A 117 -3.13 -7.48 1.71
CA GLY A 117 -3.51 -7.08 3.07
C GLY A 117 -2.60 -6.07 3.76
N VAL A 118 -1.52 -5.61 3.10
CA VAL A 118 -0.54 -4.64 3.63
C VAL A 118 -1.22 -3.34 4.06
N GLY A 119 -2.07 -2.76 3.22
CA GLY A 119 -2.81 -1.54 3.55
C GLY A 119 -3.70 -1.73 4.79
N GLY A 120 -4.41 -2.87 4.87
CA GLY A 120 -5.24 -3.19 6.04
C GLY A 120 -4.42 -3.31 7.32
N ALA A 121 -3.21 -3.91 7.26
CA ALA A 121 -2.31 -4.02 8.40
C ALA A 121 -1.83 -2.64 8.88
N LEU A 122 -1.41 -1.77 7.95
CA LEU A 122 -1.01 -0.39 8.25
C LEU A 122 -2.15 0.43 8.85
N MET A 123 -3.36 0.37 8.29
CA MET A 123 -4.50 1.12 8.80
C MET A 123 -4.90 0.65 10.21
N ARG A 124 -4.90 -0.65 10.48
CA ARG A 124 -5.15 -1.17 11.84
C ARG A 124 -4.09 -0.68 12.83
N ARG A 125 -2.83 -0.59 12.41
CA ARG A 125 -1.77 -0.04 13.28
C ARG A 125 -1.97 1.45 13.56
N ILE A 126 -2.38 2.25 12.57
CA ILE A 126 -2.74 3.66 12.75
C ILE A 126 -3.90 3.78 13.76
N LEU A 127 -4.96 2.99 13.58
CA LEU A 127 -6.12 3.03 14.49
C LEU A 127 -5.74 2.64 15.93
N ALA A 128 -4.89 1.63 16.09
CA ALA A 128 -4.37 1.25 17.40
C ALA A 128 -3.54 2.38 18.03
N GLY A 129 -2.62 2.99 17.27
CA GLY A 129 -1.81 4.13 17.71
C GLY A 129 -2.66 5.35 18.07
N ALA A 130 -3.71 5.60 17.32
CA ALA A 130 -4.65 6.67 17.64
C ALA A 130 -5.36 6.43 18.97
N GLY A 131 -5.74 5.19 19.27
CA GLY A 131 -6.27 4.80 20.57
C GLY A 131 -5.25 4.96 21.70
N GLU A 132 -4.00 4.54 21.49
CA GLU A 132 -2.88 4.71 22.43
C GLU A 132 -2.65 6.20 22.77
N LEU A 133 -2.83 7.09 21.79
CA LEU A 133 -2.69 8.55 21.93
C LEU A 133 -3.97 9.23 22.46
N GLY A 134 -5.07 8.51 22.60
CA GLY A 134 -6.36 9.06 23.03
C GLY A 134 -6.96 10.06 22.03
N LEU A 135 -6.69 9.89 20.74
CA LEU A 135 -7.17 10.81 19.70
C LEU A 135 -8.67 10.65 19.47
N ALA A 136 -9.37 11.77 19.28
CA ALA A 136 -10.80 11.80 18.99
C ALA A 136 -11.11 11.59 17.50
N GLU A 137 -10.16 11.91 16.63
CA GLU A 137 -10.35 11.80 15.17
C GLU A 137 -9.02 11.57 14.45
N LEU A 138 -9.13 11.04 13.23
CA LEU A 138 -8.05 10.99 12.25
C LEU A 138 -8.43 11.81 11.02
N THR A 139 -7.45 12.47 10.43
CA THR A 139 -7.60 13.24 9.20
C THR A 139 -6.49 12.89 8.20
N SER A 140 -6.78 13.02 6.91
CA SER A 140 -5.78 12.84 5.84
C SER A 140 -6.23 13.55 4.57
N HIS A 141 -5.26 13.94 3.74
CA HIS A 141 -5.51 14.33 2.36
C HIS A 141 -5.33 13.12 1.44
N VAL A 142 -6.44 12.53 1.03
CA VAL A 142 -6.48 11.22 0.38
C VAL A 142 -6.61 11.35 -1.13
N SER A 143 -5.70 10.71 -1.87
CA SER A 143 -5.74 10.68 -3.33
C SER A 143 -7.02 10.04 -3.86
N LEU A 144 -7.43 10.38 -5.08
CA LEU A 144 -8.60 9.78 -5.75
C LEU A 144 -8.57 8.25 -5.68
N THR A 145 -7.41 7.67 -5.95
CA THR A 145 -7.19 6.20 -5.94
C THR A 145 -7.37 5.57 -4.57
N ALA A 146 -6.99 6.28 -3.49
CA ALA A 146 -7.03 5.74 -2.13
C ALA A 146 -8.36 6.00 -1.41
N GLN A 147 -9.21 6.90 -1.89
CA GLN A 147 -10.49 7.23 -1.25
C GLN A 147 -11.37 6.02 -0.96
N PRO A 148 -11.58 5.05 -1.88
CA PRO A 148 -12.39 3.87 -1.58
C PRO A 148 -11.83 3.03 -0.43
N PHE A 149 -10.50 2.92 -0.34
CA PHE A 149 -9.84 2.21 0.75
C PHE A 149 -10.03 2.92 2.10
N PHE A 150 -9.84 4.24 2.16
CA PHE A 150 -10.08 5.02 3.38
C PHE A 150 -11.56 4.97 3.80
N ALA A 151 -12.49 5.07 2.85
CA ALA A 151 -13.93 4.95 3.10
C ALA A 151 -14.30 3.58 3.69
N HIS A 152 -13.68 2.48 3.23
CA HIS A 152 -13.85 1.15 3.80
C HIS A 152 -13.49 1.09 5.30
N PHE A 153 -12.54 1.91 5.74
CA PHE A 153 -12.16 2.03 7.16
C PHE A 153 -12.95 3.11 7.91
N GLY A 154 -14.01 3.65 7.31
CA GLY A 154 -14.93 4.59 7.94
C GLY A 154 -14.46 6.04 7.94
N PHE A 155 -13.55 6.40 7.02
CA PHE A 155 -13.28 7.81 6.73
C PHE A 155 -14.35 8.35 5.79
N GLU A 156 -14.76 9.60 6.03
CA GLU A 156 -15.73 10.34 5.24
C GLU A 156 -15.05 11.52 4.55
N VAL A 157 -15.49 11.83 3.32
CA VAL A 157 -15.02 13.01 2.60
C VAL A 157 -15.60 14.27 3.27
N VAL A 158 -14.72 15.17 3.69
CA VAL A 158 -15.09 16.48 4.24
C VAL A 158 -15.08 17.52 3.14
N GLU A 159 -14.10 17.45 2.23
CA GLU A 159 -13.91 18.42 1.17
C GLU A 159 -13.18 17.77 -0.02
N HIS A 160 -13.68 18.03 -1.24
CA HIS A 160 -12.91 17.77 -2.46
C HIS A 160 -11.99 18.94 -2.75
N ARG A 161 -10.71 18.67 -2.99
CA ARG A 161 -9.68 19.67 -3.13
C ARG A 161 -9.06 19.64 -4.53
N VAL A 162 -8.83 20.85 -5.06
CA VAL A 162 -8.04 21.09 -6.27
C VAL A 162 -6.89 22.00 -5.87
N PHE A 163 -5.67 21.63 -6.21
CA PHE A 163 -4.47 22.38 -5.85
C PHE A 163 -3.41 22.25 -6.93
N ASP A 164 -2.45 23.15 -6.94
CA ASP A 164 -1.34 23.16 -7.89
C ASP A 164 -0.08 22.53 -7.26
N VAL A 165 0.60 21.72 -8.04
CA VAL A 165 1.94 21.22 -7.73
C VAL A 165 2.83 21.51 -8.93
N ARG A 166 3.73 22.47 -8.79
CA ARG A 166 4.68 22.87 -9.85
C ARG A 166 4.01 23.20 -11.19
N GLY A 167 2.85 23.90 -11.16
CA GLY A 167 2.09 24.25 -12.36
C GLY A 167 1.19 23.16 -12.90
N VAL A 168 1.03 22.02 -12.19
CA VAL A 168 0.14 20.93 -12.58
C VAL A 168 -1.02 20.82 -11.58
N GLU A 169 -2.26 20.91 -12.10
CA GLU A 169 -3.46 20.73 -11.28
C GLU A 169 -3.54 19.30 -10.75
N MET A 170 -3.68 19.19 -9.43
CA MET A 170 -3.86 17.92 -8.70
C MET A 170 -5.21 17.93 -7.98
N ARG A 171 -5.77 16.75 -7.74
CA ARG A 171 -7.03 16.57 -7.01
C ARG A 171 -6.88 15.53 -5.94
N ASN A 172 -7.45 15.79 -4.77
CA ASN A 172 -7.61 14.82 -3.69
C ASN A 172 -8.86 15.17 -2.86
N ALA A 173 -9.06 14.49 -1.75
CA ALA A 173 -10.09 14.85 -0.79
C ALA A 173 -9.47 14.97 0.61
N ALA A 174 -9.90 15.97 1.37
CA ALA A 174 -9.75 15.93 2.82
C ALA A 174 -10.75 14.91 3.36
N MET A 175 -10.26 13.89 4.06
CA MET A 175 -11.09 12.85 4.67
C MET A 175 -10.86 12.82 6.18
N ARG A 176 -11.91 12.46 6.93
CA ARG A 176 -11.92 12.41 8.38
C ARG A 176 -12.59 11.13 8.86
N LYS A 177 -12.05 10.59 9.97
CA LYS A 177 -12.67 9.51 10.73
C LYS A 177 -12.78 9.92 12.19
N THR A 178 -13.99 9.97 12.75
CA THR A 178 -14.21 10.10 14.20
C THR A 178 -13.90 8.76 14.87
N LEU A 179 -13.17 8.82 15.95
CA LEU A 179 -12.84 7.68 16.81
C LEU A 179 -13.78 7.69 18.02
N ARG A 180 -14.22 6.49 18.43
CA ARG A 180 -15.14 6.30 19.56
C ARG A 180 -14.36 5.72 20.74
#